data_d79a3ed7bdd6ba6244a0c02fb6b796e3
#
_entry.id   d79a3ed7bdd6ba6244a0c02fb6b796e3
#
_cell.length_a   1.000
_cell.length_b   1.000
_cell.length_c   1.000
_cell.angle_alpha   90.00
_cell.angle_beta   90.00
_cell.angle_gamma   90.00
#
_symmetry.space_group_name_H-M   'P 1'
#
loop_
_entity.id
_entity.type
_entity.pdbx_description
1 polymer ?
#
loop_
_entity_poly.entity_id
_entity_poly.type
_entity_poly.pdbx_seq_one_letter_code
_entity_poly.pdbx_strand_id
1 'polypeptide(L)'
;MEDDPHSDEEILEILKMKKIAVVGMSKNPDKAAHYVPKYLHENGYDITPVNPNADVILKKQCYDVITDVPDDVDIVDVFRPSDQVMPIIKEAIKKKPKVIWLQEGIHNEEAEKLAKDAGIDVVYNRCMLAEHSR
;
A
#
# COMPACT_ATOMS: atom_id res chain seq x y z
N MET A 1 15.64 -12.53 -0.72
CA MET A 1 14.73 -11.69 0.10
C MET A 1 13.95 -12.59 1.06
N GLU A 2 13.87 -12.20 2.31
CA GLU A 2 13.07 -12.94 3.30
C GLU A 2 11.60 -12.94 2.93
N ASP A 3 10.89 -13.99 3.36
CA ASP A 3 9.44 -14.04 3.21
C ASP A 3 8.77 -13.37 4.42
N ASP A 4 7.70 -12.67 4.14
CA ASP A 4 6.86 -12.06 5.19
C ASP A 4 6.29 -13.16 6.09
N PRO A 5 6.38 -13.02 7.44
CA PRO A 5 6.00 -14.08 8.36
C PRO A 5 4.50 -14.19 8.66
N HIS A 6 3.66 -13.31 8.11
CA HIS A 6 2.21 -13.37 8.38
C HIS A 6 1.62 -14.70 7.95
N SER A 7 0.74 -15.26 8.77
CA SER A 7 -0.03 -16.45 8.42
C SER A 7 -1.10 -16.10 7.38
N ASP A 8 -1.63 -17.13 6.70
CA ASP A 8 -2.73 -16.93 5.76
C ASP A 8 -3.95 -16.32 6.45
N GLU A 9 -4.23 -16.70 7.69
CA GLU A 9 -5.34 -16.16 8.48
C GLU A 9 -5.14 -14.68 8.77
N GLU A 10 -3.93 -14.27 9.15
CA GLU A 10 -3.60 -12.86 9.38
C GLU A 10 -3.76 -12.03 8.10
N ILE A 11 -3.30 -12.54 6.98
CA ILE A 11 -3.45 -11.88 5.68
C ILE A 11 -4.94 -11.73 5.32
N LEU A 12 -5.75 -12.76 5.53
CA LEU A 12 -7.19 -12.69 5.27
C LEU A 12 -7.88 -11.61 6.12
N GLU A 13 -7.49 -11.47 7.38
CA GLU A 13 -8.04 -10.44 8.25
C GLU A 13 -7.66 -9.03 7.74
N ILE A 14 -6.41 -8.85 7.30
CA ILE A 14 -5.97 -7.58 6.71
C ILE A 14 -6.76 -7.26 5.44
N LEU A 15 -7.01 -8.26 4.60
CA LEU A 15 -7.73 -8.08 3.33
C LEU A 15 -9.23 -7.76 3.51
N LYS A 16 -9.76 -7.84 4.72
CA LYS A 16 -11.12 -7.36 5.02
C LYS A 16 -11.18 -5.84 5.16
N MET A 17 -10.05 -5.18 5.35
CA MET A 17 -9.95 -3.73 5.43
C MET A 17 -10.05 -3.15 4.02
N LYS A 18 -10.96 -2.18 3.82
CA LYS A 18 -11.36 -1.76 2.47
C LYS A 18 -10.81 -0.42 2.02
N LYS A 19 -10.34 0.43 2.94
CA LYS A 19 -9.84 1.77 2.60
C LYS A 19 -8.33 1.72 2.41
N ILE A 20 -7.89 1.82 1.16
CA ILE A 20 -6.48 1.66 0.78
C ILE A 20 -5.97 2.90 0.06
N ALA A 21 -4.90 3.50 0.57
CA ALA A 21 -4.16 4.52 -0.15
C ALA A 21 -2.97 3.84 -0.84
N VAL A 22 -2.82 4.05 -2.13
CA VAL A 22 -1.80 3.40 -2.95
C VAL A 22 -0.72 4.41 -3.32
N VAL A 23 0.44 4.29 -2.68
CA VAL A 23 1.59 5.18 -2.93
C VAL A 23 2.39 4.66 -4.12
N GLY A 24 2.60 5.52 -5.11
CA GLY A 24 3.28 5.13 -6.34
C GLY A 24 2.37 4.47 -7.36
N MET A 25 1.07 4.64 -7.24
CA MET A 25 0.12 4.14 -8.24
C MET A 25 0.44 4.70 -9.62
N SER A 26 0.40 3.86 -10.65
CA SER A 26 0.78 4.22 -12.03
C SER A 26 -0.45 4.44 -12.91
N LYS A 27 -0.33 5.36 -13.87
CA LYS A 27 -1.32 5.52 -14.95
C LYS A 27 -1.20 4.43 -16.00
N ASN A 28 -0.04 3.74 -16.07
CA ASN A 28 0.22 2.75 -17.13
C ASN A 28 -0.47 1.43 -16.76
N PRO A 29 -1.49 0.99 -17.54
CA PRO A 29 -2.25 -0.23 -17.23
C PRO A 29 -1.42 -1.52 -17.28
N ASP A 30 -0.25 -1.49 -17.91
CA ASP A 30 0.63 -2.66 -17.99
C ASP A 30 1.47 -2.88 -16.72
N LYS A 31 1.52 -1.88 -15.84
CA LYS A 31 2.30 -1.97 -14.60
C LYS A 31 1.47 -2.51 -13.45
N ALA A 32 2.12 -3.30 -12.57
CA ALA A 32 1.49 -3.82 -11.36
C ALA A 32 0.93 -2.69 -10.49
N ALA A 33 1.62 -1.54 -10.43
CA ALA A 33 1.17 -0.37 -9.70
C ALA A 33 -0.12 0.25 -10.26
N HIS A 34 -0.62 -0.24 -11.39
CA HIS A 34 -1.92 0.10 -11.93
C HIS A 34 -2.90 -1.06 -11.83
N TYR A 35 -2.54 -2.24 -12.40
CA TYR A 35 -3.52 -3.33 -12.50
C TYR A 35 -3.83 -3.99 -11.15
N VAL A 36 -2.93 -3.97 -10.17
CA VAL A 36 -3.24 -4.50 -8.83
C VAL A 36 -4.27 -3.62 -8.12
N PRO A 37 -4.09 -2.29 -7.99
CA PRO A 37 -5.13 -1.43 -7.42
C PRO A 37 -6.44 -1.46 -8.20
N LYS A 38 -6.37 -1.54 -9.53
CA LYS A 38 -7.57 -1.65 -10.36
C LYS A 38 -8.37 -2.90 -10.02
N TYR A 39 -7.69 -4.05 -9.91
CA TYR A 39 -8.31 -5.30 -9.49
C TYR A 39 -9.02 -5.15 -8.14
N LEU A 40 -8.34 -4.55 -7.17
CA LEU A 40 -8.93 -4.33 -5.84
C LEU A 40 -10.15 -3.42 -5.92
N HIS A 41 -10.07 -2.34 -6.69
CA HIS A 41 -11.20 -1.44 -6.92
C HIS A 41 -12.39 -2.19 -7.50
N GLU A 42 -12.17 -3.06 -8.48
CA GLU A 42 -13.21 -3.88 -9.11
C GLU A 42 -13.80 -4.91 -8.14
N ASN A 43 -13.10 -5.20 -7.04
CA ASN A 43 -13.54 -6.13 -6.00
C ASN A 43 -14.01 -5.43 -4.72
N GLY A 44 -14.42 -4.17 -4.83
CA GLY A 44 -15.10 -3.46 -3.75
C GLY A 44 -14.21 -2.70 -2.78
N TYR A 45 -12.91 -2.57 -3.08
CA TYR A 45 -12.00 -1.79 -2.25
C TYR A 45 -12.09 -0.30 -2.62
N ASP A 46 -12.00 0.55 -1.60
CA ASP A 46 -11.94 2.01 -1.77
C ASP A 46 -10.48 2.41 -1.95
N ILE A 47 -10.08 2.66 -3.19
CA ILE A 47 -8.71 2.96 -3.57
C ILE A 47 -8.52 4.46 -3.71
N THR A 48 -7.52 5.00 -3.01
CA THR A 48 -7.10 6.41 -3.16
C THR A 48 -5.68 6.45 -3.72
N PRO A 49 -5.49 6.97 -4.94
CA PRO A 49 -4.15 7.03 -5.52
C PRO A 49 -3.32 8.16 -4.90
N VAL A 50 -2.04 7.87 -4.65
CA VAL A 50 -1.06 8.85 -4.17
C VAL A 50 0.15 8.83 -5.11
N ASN A 51 0.33 9.90 -5.87
CA ASN A 51 1.42 10.04 -6.83
C ASN A 51 1.58 11.52 -7.20
N PRO A 52 2.74 12.16 -6.92
CA PRO A 52 2.93 13.57 -7.23
C PRO A 52 2.99 13.88 -8.73
N ASN A 53 3.15 12.86 -9.57
CA ASN A 53 3.28 13.01 -11.03
C ASN A 53 1.96 12.76 -11.79
N ALA A 54 0.83 12.64 -11.08
CA ALA A 54 -0.46 12.38 -11.70
C ALA A 54 -1.56 13.15 -10.99
N ASP A 55 -2.56 13.61 -11.75
CA ASP A 55 -3.72 14.31 -11.19
C ASP A 55 -4.91 13.36 -10.99
N VAL A 56 -5.08 12.40 -11.91
CA VAL A 56 -6.20 11.46 -11.91
C VAL A 56 -5.73 10.08 -12.35
N ILE A 57 -6.11 9.05 -11.61
CA ILE A 57 -5.92 7.65 -11.97
C ILE A 57 -7.22 6.90 -11.63
N LEU A 58 -7.68 6.03 -12.54
CA LEU A 58 -8.95 5.31 -12.39
C LEU A 58 -10.14 6.25 -12.11
N LYS A 59 -10.13 7.41 -12.75
CA LYS A 59 -11.16 8.46 -12.57
C LYS A 59 -11.21 9.01 -11.13
N LYS A 60 -10.17 8.79 -10.35
CA LYS A 60 -10.05 9.26 -8.97
C LYS A 60 -8.98 10.33 -8.87
N GLN A 61 -9.21 11.32 -8.00
CA GLN A 61 -8.20 12.33 -7.71
C GLN A 61 -6.97 11.69 -7.08
N CYS A 62 -5.78 12.03 -7.59
CA CYS A 62 -4.52 11.69 -6.97
C CYS A 62 -4.10 12.76 -5.97
N TYR A 63 -3.47 12.32 -4.89
CA TYR A 63 -2.84 13.23 -3.92
C TYR A 63 -1.32 13.12 -4.07
N ASP A 64 -0.61 14.23 -3.81
CA ASP A 64 0.85 14.26 -3.98
C ASP A 64 1.56 13.39 -2.95
N VAL A 65 1.11 13.47 -1.70
CA VAL A 65 1.65 12.68 -0.58
C VAL A 65 0.52 12.10 0.26
N ILE A 66 0.83 11.06 1.04
CA ILE A 66 -0.17 10.34 1.83
C ILE A 66 -0.89 11.24 2.85
N THR A 67 -0.19 12.22 3.42
CA THR A 67 -0.79 13.13 4.41
C THR A 67 -1.80 14.10 3.82
N ASP A 68 -1.82 14.27 2.50
CA ASP A 68 -2.83 15.09 1.82
C ASP A 68 -4.18 14.40 1.68
N VAL A 69 -4.22 13.08 1.84
CA VAL A 69 -5.47 12.30 1.75
C VAL A 69 -6.39 12.71 2.90
N PRO A 70 -7.60 13.25 2.62
CA PRO A 70 -8.46 13.79 3.68
C PRO A 70 -9.10 12.74 4.58
N ASP A 71 -9.35 11.55 4.05
CA ASP A 71 -10.04 10.49 4.78
C ASP A 71 -9.05 9.57 5.49
N ASP A 72 -9.51 8.90 6.55
CA ASP A 72 -8.73 7.84 7.18
C ASP A 72 -8.52 6.68 6.21
N VAL A 73 -7.37 6.02 6.29
CA VAL A 73 -7.09 4.83 5.51
C VAL A 73 -6.73 3.68 6.44
N ASP A 74 -7.12 2.48 6.04
CA ASP A 74 -6.79 1.26 6.80
C ASP A 74 -5.41 0.75 6.42
N ILE A 75 -5.11 0.75 5.12
CA ILE A 75 -3.88 0.20 4.55
C ILE A 75 -3.20 1.25 3.68
N VAL A 76 -1.92 1.43 3.88
CA VAL A 76 -1.06 2.16 2.93
C VAL A 76 -0.31 1.11 2.12
N ASP A 77 -0.64 1.01 0.83
CA ASP A 77 -0.08 0.05 -0.11
C ASP A 77 1.01 0.74 -0.93
N VAL A 78 2.23 0.18 -0.94
CA VAL A 78 3.42 0.85 -1.47
C VAL A 78 3.97 0.14 -2.71
N PHE A 79 4.08 0.89 -3.81
CA PHE A 79 4.68 0.47 -5.08
C PHE A 79 5.90 1.33 -5.39
N ARG A 80 6.87 1.40 -4.47
CA ARG A 80 8.11 2.13 -4.70
C ARG A 80 9.29 1.22 -4.38
N PRO A 81 10.45 1.38 -5.05
CA PRO A 81 11.63 0.54 -4.79
C PRO A 81 12.03 0.54 -3.32
N SER A 82 12.60 -0.58 -2.86
CA SER A 82 12.97 -0.80 -1.46
C SER A 82 13.84 0.33 -0.88
N ASP A 83 14.74 0.89 -1.68
CA ASP A 83 15.63 1.99 -1.26
C ASP A 83 14.93 3.34 -1.14
N GLN A 84 13.67 3.44 -1.58
CA GLN A 84 12.86 4.66 -1.51
C GLN A 84 11.74 4.60 -0.47
N VAL A 85 11.65 3.49 0.26
CA VAL A 85 10.54 3.22 1.17
C VAL A 85 10.61 4.05 2.46
N MET A 86 11.81 4.33 2.97
CA MET A 86 11.95 5.01 4.27
C MET A 86 11.19 6.34 4.37
N PRO A 87 11.34 7.30 3.44
CA PRO A 87 10.59 8.55 3.55
C PRO A 87 9.08 8.34 3.41
N ILE A 88 8.65 7.35 2.63
CA ILE A 88 7.24 7.02 2.46
C ILE A 88 6.66 6.50 3.78
N ILE A 89 7.39 5.63 4.47
CA ILE A 89 6.96 5.10 5.77
C ILE A 89 6.86 6.21 6.81
N LYS A 90 7.81 7.13 6.84
CA LYS A 90 7.76 8.27 7.76
C LYS A 90 6.49 9.11 7.56
N GLU A 91 6.10 9.34 6.31
CA GLU A 91 4.84 10.04 6.01
C GLU A 91 3.61 9.20 6.35
N ALA A 92 3.65 7.90 6.03
CA ALA A 92 2.55 6.98 6.32
C ALA A 92 2.26 6.89 7.82
N ILE A 93 3.28 6.89 8.66
CA ILE A 93 3.12 6.84 10.12
C ILE A 93 2.29 8.03 10.62
N LYS A 94 2.46 9.20 10.03
CA LYS A 94 1.66 10.40 10.37
C LYS A 94 0.18 10.20 10.06
N LYS A 95 -0.15 9.41 9.08
CA LYS A 95 -1.53 9.08 8.67
C LYS A 95 -2.18 8.06 9.60
N LYS A 96 -1.41 7.33 10.37
CA LYS A 96 -1.85 6.31 11.35
C LYS A 96 -2.73 5.22 10.74
N PRO A 97 -2.28 4.56 9.65
CA PRO A 97 -3.00 3.42 9.12
C PRO A 97 -2.90 2.24 10.08
N LYS A 98 -3.72 1.22 9.89
CA LYS A 98 -3.60 -0.04 10.66
C LYS A 98 -2.47 -0.90 10.10
N VAL A 99 -2.25 -0.85 8.79
CA VAL A 99 -1.27 -1.68 8.08
C VAL A 99 -0.54 -0.86 7.03
N ILE A 100 0.75 -1.12 6.88
CA ILE A 100 1.53 -0.69 5.72
C ILE A 100 1.87 -1.96 4.95
N TRP A 101 1.54 -1.99 3.66
CA TRP A 101 1.74 -3.15 2.79
C TRP A 101 2.76 -2.83 1.71
N LEU A 102 3.90 -3.50 1.77
CA LEU A 102 4.95 -3.39 0.75
C LEU A 102 4.75 -4.50 -0.26
N GLN A 103 4.54 -4.14 -1.51
CA GLN A 103 4.22 -5.08 -2.59
C GLN A 103 5.38 -6.04 -2.91
N GLU A 104 5.10 -7.04 -3.73
CA GLU A 104 6.07 -8.05 -4.14
C GLU A 104 7.38 -7.41 -4.60
N GLY A 105 8.50 -7.91 -4.09
CA GLY A 105 9.83 -7.37 -4.39
C GLY A 105 10.28 -6.20 -3.53
N ILE A 106 9.42 -5.71 -2.62
CA ILE A 106 9.72 -4.54 -1.78
C ILE A 106 9.89 -4.97 -0.33
N HIS A 107 11.06 -4.66 0.23
CA HIS A 107 11.41 -4.98 1.61
C HIS A 107 12.48 -4.02 2.11
N ASN A 108 12.32 -3.48 3.32
CA ASN A 108 13.28 -2.59 3.96
C ASN A 108 13.13 -2.75 5.47
N GLU A 109 14.02 -3.53 6.08
CA GLU A 109 13.92 -3.89 7.52
C GLU A 109 13.91 -2.67 8.42
N GLU A 110 14.77 -1.68 8.15
CA GLU A 110 14.87 -0.47 8.97
C GLU A 110 13.57 0.34 8.93
N ALA A 111 13.02 0.53 7.74
CA ALA A 111 11.76 1.26 7.56
C ALA A 111 10.58 0.51 8.19
N GLU A 112 10.54 -0.80 8.01
CA GLU A 112 9.49 -1.66 8.60
C GLU A 112 9.54 -1.61 10.12
N LYS A 113 10.73 -1.65 10.72
CA LYS A 113 10.89 -1.54 12.16
C LYS A 113 10.36 -0.22 12.69
N LEU A 114 10.62 0.87 11.98
CA LEU A 114 10.12 2.19 12.35
C LEU A 114 8.59 2.20 12.44
N ALA A 115 7.91 1.59 11.46
CA ALA A 115 6.46 1.49 11.44
C ALA A 115 5.94 0.61 12.58
N LYS A 116 6.58 -0.53 12.80
CA LYS A 116 6.20 -1.46 13.89
C LYS A 116 6.34 -0.80 15.26
N ASP A 117 7.41 -0.03 15.47
CA ASP A 117 7.64 0.71 16.71
C ASP A 117 6.56 1.78 16.93
N ALA A 118 5.92 2.25 15.86
CA ALA A 118 4.79 3.18 15.93
C ALA A 118 3.43 2.48 16.08
N GLY A 119 3.42 1.16 16.26
CA GLY A 119 2.19 0.38 16.46
C GLY A 119 1.46 -0.03 15.18
N ILE A 120 2.13 0.06 14.03
CA ILE A 120 1.54 -0.27 12.73
C ILE A 120 2.04 -1.66 12.28
N ASP A 121 1.11 -2.51 11.85
CA ASP A 121 1.48 -3.80 11.28
C ASP A 121 2.07 -3.60 9.88
N VAL A 122 3.07 -4.40 9.52
CA VAL A 122 3.74 -4.27 8.22
C VAL A 122 3.78 -5.62 7.51
N VAL A 123 3.23 -5.67 6.31
CA VAL A 123 3.35 -6.79 5.38
C VAL A 123 4.37 -6.38 4.32
N TYR A 124 5.25 -7.29 3.92
CA TYR A 124 6.23 -6.98 2.89
C TYR A 124 6.37 -8.11 1.87
N ASN A 125 6.86 -7.78 0.69
CA ASN A 125 7.12 -8.73 -0.39
C ASN A 125 5.93 -9.63 -0.72
N ARG A 126 4.72 -9.06 -0.75
CA ARG A 126 3.50 -9.77 -1.15
C ARG A 126 2.70 -8.94 -2.13
N CYS A 127 2.08 -9.59 -3.09
CA CYS A 127 1.17 -8.96 -4.05
C CYS A 127 -0.26 -9.06 -3.53
N MET A 128 -0.92 -7.92 -3.30
CA MET A 128 -2.30 -7.91 -2.78
C MET A 128 -3.28 -8.62 -3.71
N LEU A 129 -3.09 -8.50 -5.04
CA LEU A 129 -3.92 -9.21 -6.01
C LEU A 129 -3.76 -10.72 -5.84
N ALA A 130 -2.51 -11.20 -5.76
CA ALA A 130 -2.24 -12.61 -5.59
C ALA A 130 -2.82 -13.15 -4.29
N GLU A 131 -2.68 -12.41 -3.20
CA GLU A 131 -3.21 -12.81 -1.90
C GLU A 131 -4.74 -12.82 -1.87
N HIS A 132 -5.37 -11.83 -2.50
CA HIS A 132 -6.82 -11.72 -2.53
C HIS A 132 -7.47 -12.79 -3.42
N SER A 133 -6.81 -13.13 -4.53
CA SER A 133 -7.38 -14.07 -5.51
C SER A 133 -7.17 -15.55 -5.17
N ARG A 134 -6.49 -15.85 -4.09
CA ARG A 134 -6.23 -17.23 -3.65
C ARG A 134 -7.49 -17.94 -3.19
#